data_99b4252e3a62ee67ddc3fabb4f2dd0b8
#
_entry.id   99b4252e3a62ee67ddc3fabb4f2dd0b8
#
_cell.length_a   1.000
_cell.length_b   1.000
_cell.length_c   1.000
_cell.angle_alpha   90.00
_cell.angle_beta   90.00
_cell.angle_gamma   90.00
#
_symmetry.space_group_name_H-M   'P 1'
#
loop_
_entity.id
_entity.type
_entity.pdbx_description
1 polymer ?
#
loop_
_entity_poly.entity_id
_entity_poly.type
_entity_poly.pdbx_seq_one_letter_code
_entity_poly.pdbx_strand_id
1 'polypeptide(L)'
;VLANVREACLDAYAHQDMPFEKLVDALQPKRDVSRSPVFQVMFDLQNAPVSELNIQGLEFQPIEIDTTTAKFDLSMTVQDQDGRLLVAMEYNSDLFVASTIERLLDRYQQVLAGMTGDMRIGVGSIHLLSAQERQAVLTVNRTHASSGPSQSLPALIERQAAQTPDAAALVLQDHVVSYRDLNDKS
;
A
#
# COMPACT_ATOMS: atom_id res chain seq x y z
N VAL A 1 -14.66 -0.21 16.11
CA VAL A 1 -13.20 0.03 16.07
C VAL A 1 -12.83 1.10 17.08
N LEU A 2 -13.36 2.35 17.00
CA LEU A 2 -12.96 3.46 17.88
C LEU A 2 -13.12 3.14 19.38
N ALA A 3 -14.22 2.47 19.78
CA ALA A 3 -14.43 2.05 21.17
C ALA A 3 -13.33 1.08 21.63
N ASN A 4 -12.99 0.08 20.81
CA ASN A 4 -11.95 -0.89 21.15
C ASN A 4 -10.55 -0.24 21.22
N VAL A 5 -10.24 0.70 20.32
CA VAL A 5 -8.98 1.46 20.36
C VAL A 5 -8.91 2.29 21.64
N ARG A 6 -9.99 2.98 21.99
CA ARG A 6 -10.06 3.77 23.24
C ARG A 6 -9.81 2.90 24.47
N GLU A 7 -10.46 1.74 24.55
CA GLU A 7 -10.32 0.80 25.66
C GLU A 7 -8.86 0.30 25.75
N ALA A 8 -8.27 -0.16 24.63
CA ALA A 8 -6.90 -0.61 24.60
C ALA A 8 -5.88 0.49 25.00
N CYS A 9 -6.10 1.75 24.59
CA CYS A 9 -5.26 2.87 25.01
C CYS A 9 -5.39 3.14 26.51
N LEU A 10 -6.60 3.10 27.07
CA LEU A 10 -6.82 3.32 28.50
C LEU A 10 -6.15 2.23 29.33
N ASP A 11 -6.25 0.98 28.91
CA ASP A 11 -5.58 -0.14 29.56
C ASP A 11 -4.05 -0.01 29.48
N ALA A 12 -3.52 0.41 28.34
CA ALA A 12 -2.08 0.66 28.18
C ALA A 12 -1.60 1.78 29.11
N TYR A 13 -2.35 2.88 29.22
CA TYR A 13 -2.03 3.99 30.13
C TYR A 13 -2.08 3.59 31.61
N ALA A 14 -2.95 2.67 31.98
CA ALA A 14 -2.98 2.14 33.34
C ALA A 14 -1.70 1.39 33.73
N HIS A 15 -0.92 0.94 32.73
CA HIS A 15 0.33 0.18 32.93
C HIS A 15 1.57 0.90 32.40
N GLN A 16 1.49 2.22 32.13
CA GLN A 16 2.57 3.00 31.50
C GLN A 16 3.87 3.07 32.33
N ASP A 17 3.79 2.80 33.64
CA ASP A 17 4.95 2.79 34.54
C ASP A 17 5.86 1.56 34.37
N MET A 18 5.44 0.58 33.54
CA MET A 18 6.24 -0.59 33.26
C MET A 18 7.41 -0.24 32.33
N PRO A 19 8.68 -0.41 32.76
CA PRO A 19 9.84 -0.19 31.90
C PRO A 19 9.82 -1.12 30.68
N PHE A 20 10.20 -0.58 29.52
CA PHE A 20 10.26 -1.33 28.27
C PHE A 20 11.16 -2.57 28.34
N GLU A 21 12.28 -2.47 29.04
CA GLU A 21 13.23 -3.55 29.24
C GLU A 21 12.60 -4.75 29.96
N LYS A 22 11.74 -4.49 30.97
CA LYS A 22 11.00 -5.54 31.66
C LYS A 22 9.97 -6.21 30.76
N LEU A 23 9.36 -5.45 29.87
CA LEU A 23 8.43 -5.99 28.88
C LEU A 23 9.18 -6.92 27.90
N VAL A 24 10.35 -6.50 27.41
CA VAL A 24 11.20 -7.31 26.54
C VAL A 24 11.65 -8.59 27.24
N ASP A 25 12.05 -8.51 28.52
CA ASP A 25 12.44 -9.67 29.30
C ASP A 25 11.29 -10.65 29.52
N ALA A 26 10.07 -10.15 29.74
CA ALA A 26 8.90 -11.01 29.94
C ALA A 26 8.44 -11.69 28.65
N LEU A 27 8.49 -10.98 27.51
CA LEU A 27 8.06 -11.49 26.21
C LEU A 27 9.10 -12.38 25.53
N GLN A 28 10.38 -12.26 25.89
CA GLN A 28 11.51 -13.00 25.32
C GLN A 28 11.46 -13.08 23.78
N PRO A 29 11.32 -11.95 23.07
CA PRO A 29 11.27 -11.98 21.61
C PRO A 29 12.57 -12.57 21.05
N LYS A 30 12.46 -13.22 19.89
CA LYS A 30 13.66 -13.72 19.19
C LYS A 30 14.61 -12.54 18.93
N ARG A 31 15.84 -12.65 19.43
CA ARG A 31 16.84 -11.59 19.24
C ARG A 31 17.23 -11.48 17.77
N ASP A 32 17.03 -10.31 17.22
CA ASP A 32 17.46 -9.89 15.89
C ASP A 32 18.06 -8.50 16.02
N VAL A 33 19.35 -8.38 15.77
CA VAL A 33 20.08 -7.10 15.90
C VAL A 33 19.71 -6.09 14.83
N SER A 34 19.02 -6.52 13.75
CA SER A 34 18.58 -5.64 12.66
C SER A 34 17.23 -4.99 12.92
N ARG A 35 16.52 -5.35 14.02
CA ARG A 35 15.16 -4.89 14.29
C ARG A 35 14.94 -4.56 15.76
N SER A 36 14.02 -3.64 16.02
CA SER A 36 13.50 -3.41 17.35
C SER A 36 12.84 -4.70 17.90
N PRO A 37 13.05 -5.07 19.17
CA PRO A 37 12.65 -6.38 19.69
C PRO A 37 11.13 -6.62 19.73
N VAL A 38 10.29 -5.59 19.85
CA VAL A 38 8.83 -5.74 20.04
C VAL A 38 8.04 -5.20 18.85
N PHE A 39 8.42 -4.03 18.32
CA PHE A 39 7.71 -3.38 17.23
C PHE A 39 8.67 -2.67 16.29
N GLN A 40 8.28 -2.56 15.03
CA GLN A 40 9.02 -1.91 13.96
C GLN A 40 8.31 -0.67 13.45
N VAL A 41 7.03 -0.50 13.81
CA VAL A 41 6.22 0.65 13.41
C VAL A 41 5.78 1.41 14.65
N MET A 42 5.99 2.72 14.65
CA MET A 42 5.60 3.61 15.72
C MET A 42 4.58 4.64 15.23
N PHE A 43 3.58 4.91 16.04
CA PHE A 43 2.65 6.01 15.87
C PHE A 43 2.64 6.86 17.12
N ASP A 44 2.86 8.17 16.96
CA ASP A 44 2.87 9.13 18.05
C ASP A 44 1.94 10.31 17.73
N LEU A 45 0.99 10.56 18.64
CA LEU A 45 0.12 11.74 18.59
C LEU A 45 0.57 12.74 19.65
N GLN A 46 1.26 13.77 19.20
CA GLN A 46 1.72 14.85 20.06
C GLN A 46 0.61 15.88 20.27
N ASN A 47 -0.21 15.64 21.27
CA ASN A 47 -1.30 16.53 21.66
C ASN A 47 -1.04 17.28 22.97
N ALA A 48 0.16 17.19 23.51
CA ALA A 48 0.56 17.99 24.66
C ALA A 48 0.68 19.47 24.24
N PRO A 49 0.07 20.40 25.00
CA PRO A 49 0.23 21.82 24.69
C PRO A 49 1.71 22.17 24.74
N VAL A 50 2.24 22.67 23.64
CA VAL A 50 3.59 23.23 23.59
C VAL A 50 3.51 24.54 24.40
N SER A 51 3.98 24.50 25.63
CA SER A 51 4.11 25.71 26.41
C SER A 51 5.14 26.60 25.69
N GLU A 52 4.69 27.75 25.19
CA GLU A 52 5.62 28.74 24.67
C GLU A 52 6.64 29.05 25.77
N LEU A 53 7.90 28.73 25.52
CA LEU A 53 9.01 29.09 26.39
C LEU A 53 9.20 30.62 26.31
N ASN A 54 8.44 31.36 27.10
CA ASN A 54 8.49 32.80 27.15
C ASN A 54 9.48 33.22 28.26
N ILE A 55 10.75 33.33 27.92
CA ILE A 55 11.79 33.81 28.80
C ILE A 55 12.12 35.22 28.35
N GLN A 56 12.01 36.19 29.26
CA GLN A 56 12.23 37.61 28.98
C GLN A 56 13.63 37.85 28.38
N GLY A 57 13.69 38.35 27.15
CA GLY A 57 14.95 38.65 26.44
C GLY A 57 15.52 37.47 25.62
N LEU A 58 14.81 36.36 25.52
CA LEU A 58 15.19 35.22 24.66
C LEU A 58 14.06 34.88 23.68
N GLU A 59 14.42 34.70 22.44
CA GLU A 59 13.55 34.19 21.39
C GLU A 59 13.96 32.76 21.06
N PHE A 60 13.01 31.83 21.13
CA PHE A 60 13.25 30.43 20.85
C PHE A 60 12.69 30.09 19.46
N GLN A 61 13.56 29.60 18.59
CA GLN A 61 13.14 29.09 17.29
C GLN A 61 13.46 27.59 17.20
N PRO A 62 12.49 26.72 16.88
CA PRO A 62 12.76 25.32 16.65
C PRO A 62 13.60 25.15 15.37
N ILE A 63 14.65 24.35 15.45
CA ILE A 63 15.47 23.99 14.30
C ILE A 63 15.24 22.51 14.03
N GLU A 64 14.76 22.18 12.84
CA GLU A 64 14.68 20.80 12.40
C GLU A 64 16.08 20.28 12.07
N ILE A 65 16.47 19.21 12.75
CA ILE A 65 17.74 18.52 12.52
C ILE A 65 17.43 17.21 11.80
N ASP A 66 17.84 17.09 10.55
CA ASP A 66 17.81 15.82 9.83
C ASP A 66 18.90 14.90 10.39
N THR A 67 18.48 13.86 11.10
CA THR A 67 19.39 12.88 11.71
C THR A 67 19.87 11.82 10.72
N THR A 68 19.33 11.78 9.52
CA THR A 68 19.65 10.78 8.46
C THR A 68 19.55 9.31 8.90
N THR A 69 18.98 9.04 10.07
CA THR A 69 18.83 7.69 10.62
C THR A 69 17.41 7.48 11.13
N ALA A 70 16.80 6.36 10.77
CA ALA A 70 15.50 5.94 11.27
C ALA A 70 15.69 4.94 12.43
N LYS A 71 15.07 5.20 13.57
CA LYS A 71 15.10 4.31 14.73
C LYS A 71 14.23 3.07 14.55
N PHE A 72 13.14 3.20 13.81
CA PHE A 72 12.21 2.13 13.48
C PHE A 72 12.10 2.01 11.95
N ASP A 73 11.51 0.92 11.48
CA ASP A 73 11.26 0.75 10.04
C ASP A 73 10.35 1.88 9.52
N LEU A 74 9.38 2.31 10.35
CA LEU A 74 8.45 3.39 10.03
C LEU A 74 7.98 4.07 11.32
N SER A 75 8.05 5.39 11.37
CA SER A 75 7.48 6.22 12.44
C SER A 75 6.56 7.28 11.85
N MET A 76 5.36 7.40 12.40
CA MET A 76 4.43 8.48 12.06
C MET A 76 4.21 9.33 13.30
N THR A 77 4.51 10.61 13.18
CA THR A 77 4.23 11.62 14.22
C THR A 77 3.12 12.53 13.72
N VAL A 78 2.09 12.70 14.52
CA VAL A 78 0.98 13.62 14.25
C VAL A 78 0.96 14.69 15.32
N GLN A 79 0.90 15.95 14.91
CA GLN A 79 0.89 17.10 15.78
C GLN A 79 -0.29 18.02 15.46
N ASP A 80 -0.99 18.50 16.49
CA ASP A 80 -1.98 19.55 16.29
C ASP A 80 -1.31 20.92 16.40
N GLN A 81 -1.34 21.66 15.31
CA GLN A 81 -0.87 23.03 15.23
C GLN A 81 -2.03 23.94 14.82
N ASP A 82 -2.60 24.65 15.77
CA ASP A 82 -3.69 25.62 15.54
C ASP A 82 -4.90 25.03 14.78
N GLY A 83 -5.30 23.81 15.12
CA GLY A 83 -6.43 23.11 14.48
C GLY A 83 -6.08 22.52 13.12
N ARG A 84 -4.79 22.43 12.77
CA ARG A 84 -4.28 21.69 11.62
C ARG A 84 -3.44 20.53 12.10
N LEU A 85 -3.63 19.37 11.48
CA LEU A 85 -2.80 18.22 11.76
C LEU A 85 -1.55 18.26 10.85
N LEU A 86 -0.39 18.46 11.48
CA LEU A 86 0.90 18.23 10.83
C LEU A 86 1.26 16.75 11.00
N VAL A 87 1.54 16.07 9.88
CA VAL A 87 1.93 14.66 9.87
C VAL A 87 3.34 14.55 9.31
N ALA A 88 4.25 14.00 10.10
CA ALA A 88 5.61 13.68 9.68
C ALA A 88 5.80 12.16 9.66
N MET A 89 6.51 11.65 8.64
CA MET A 89 6.89 10.24 8.55
C MET A 89 8.41 10.11 8.42
N GLU A 90 9.00 9.39 9.37
CA GLU A 90 10.37 8.91 9.31
C GLU A 90 10.35 7.45 8.89
N TYR A 91 11.20 7.06 7.97
CA TYR A 91 11.22 5.69 7.45
C TYR A 91 12.62 5.23 7.09
N ASN A 92 12.82 3.91 7.15
CA ASN A 92 14.05 3.27 6.70
C ASN A 92 14.09 3.24 5.16
N SER A 93 15.00 4.00 4.56
CA SER A 93 15.16 4.09 3.10
C SER A 93 15.65 2.81 2.43
N ASP A 94 16.19 1.86 3.19
CA ASP A 94 16.54 0.53 2.68
C ASP A 94 15.30 -0.37 2.49
N LEU A 95 14.20 -0.05 3.18
CA LEU A 95 12.95 -0.80 3.12
C LEU A 95 11.86 -0.12 2.28
N PHE A 96 11.83 1.21 2.27
CA PHE A 96 10.77 1.98 1.64
C PHE A 96 11.33 3.04 0.70
N VAL A 97 10.71 3.19 -0.46
CA VAL A 97 10.96 4.32 -1.36
C VAL A 97 10.00 5.47 -1.05
N ALA A 98 10.43 6.71 -1.27
CA ALA A 98 9.66 7.92 -0.95
C ALA A 98 8.23 7.89 -1.51
N SER A 99 8.03 7.43 -2.75
CA SER A 99 6.71 7.35 -3.37
C SER A 99 5.75 6.36 -2.67
N THR A 100 6.27 5.38 -1.93
CA THR A 100 5.45 4.49 -1.10
C THR A 100 4.97 5.20 0.16
N ILE A 101 5.82 6.03 0.75
CA ILE A 101 5.49 6.84 1.93
C ILE A 101 4.47 7.93 1.58
N GLU A 102 4.64 8.61 0.45
CA GLU A 102 3.68 9.60 -0.05
C GLU A 102 2.28 8.97 -0.22
N ARG A 103 2.19 7.81 -0.87
CA ARG A 103 0.93 7.08 -1.01
C ARG A 103 0.33 6.64 0.33
N LEU A 104 1.17 6.30 1.31
CA LEU A 104 0.71 5.94 2.65
C LEU A 104 0.10 7.15 3.36
N LEU A 105 0.72 8.32 3.24
CA LEU A 105 0.19 9.59 3.75
C LEU A 105 -1.15 9.96 3.09
N ASP A 106 -1.24 9.84 1.77
CA ASP A 106 -2.50 10.09 1.04
C ASP A 106 -3.62 9.17 1.53
N ARG A 107 -3.33 7.88 1.72
CA ARG A 107 -4.30 6.91 2.25
C ARG A 107 -4.70 7.22 3.69
N TYR A 108 -3.75 7.65 4.51
CA TYR A 108 -4.04 8.09 5.87
C TYR A 108 -5.02 9.26 5.88
N GLN A 109 -4.82 10.27 5.02
CA GLN A 109 -5.75 11.37 4.85
C GLN A 109 -7.14 10.89 4.40
N GLN A 110 -7.22 9.95 3.44
CA GLN A 110 -8.50 9.39 2.99
C GLN A 110 -9.24 8.67 4.12
N VAL A 111 -8.52 7.91 4.95
CA VAL A 111 -9.10 7.25 6.12
C VAL A 111 -9.66 8.27 7.10
N LEU A 112 -8.89 9.30 7.46
CA LEU A 112 -9.33 10.35 8.37
C LEU A 112 -10.57 11.08 7.82
N ALA A 113 -10.55 11.46 6.54
CA ALA A 113 -11.69 12.11 5.89
C ALA A 113 -12.94 11.21 5.88
N GLY A 114 -12.77 9.92 5.60
CA GLY A 114 -13.87 8.96 5.64
C GLY A 114 -14.46 8.78 7.04
N MET A 115 -13.61 8.68 8.05
CA MET A 115 -14.05 8.50 9.45
C MET A 115 -14.71 9.76 10.02
N THR A 116 -14.25 10.95 9.65
CA THR A 116 -14.83 12.22 10.12
C THR A 116 -16.09 12.61 9.36
N GLY A 117 -16.23 12.18 8.11
CA GLY A 117 -17.43 12.40 7.30
C GLY A 117 -18.65 11.62 7.78
N ASP A 118 -18.46 10.36 8.17
CA ASP A 118 -19.50 9.52 8.78
C ASP A 118 -18.89 8.59 9.84
N MET A 119 -19.10 8.92 11.09
CA MET A 119 -18.58 8.14 12.22
C MET A 119 -19.21 6.73 12.34
N ARG A 120 -20.26 6.42 11.58
CA ARG A 120 -20.92 5.11 11.56
C ARG A 120 -20.43 4.22 10.42
N ILE A 121 -19.58 4.75 9.53
CA ILE A 121 -19.07 3.99 8.42
C ILE A 121 -18.30 2.76 8.89
N GLY A 122 -18.56 1.61 8.28
CA GLY A 122 -17.76 0.42 8.52
C GLY A 122 -16.35 0.60 7.93
N VAL A 123 -15.32 0.11 8.64
CA VAL A 123 -13.91 0.23 8.19
C VAL A 123 -13.73 -0.30 6.76
N GLY A 124 -14.43 -1.41 6.41
CA GLY A 124 -14.38 -1.98 5.06
C GLY A 124 -15.03 -1.14 3.96
N SER A 125 -15.76 -0.08 4.32
CA SER A 125 -16.42 0.84 3.37
C SER A 125 -15.62 2.13 3.14
N ILE A 126 -14.51 2.32 3.84
CA ILE A 126 -13.64 3.48 3.64
C ILE A 126 -12.84 3.28 2.35
N HIS A 127 -12.96 4.22 1.42
CA HIS A 127 -12.21 4.20 0.17
C HIS A 127 -10.76 4.64 0.43
N LEU A 128 -9.80 3.73 0.21
CA LEU A 128 -8.38 3.98 0.43
C LEU A 128 -7.67 4.54 -0.81
N LEU A 129 -8.26 4.33 -2.00
CA LEU A 129 -7.65 4.76 -3.25
C LEU A 129 -8.15 6.14 -3.63
N SER A 130 -7.25 7.03 -4.00
CA SER A 130 -7.58 8.28 -4.66
C SER A 130 -8.27 8.02 -6.02
N ALA A 131 -8.98 9.00 -6.54
CA ALA A 131 -9.60 8.89 -7.87
C ALA A 131 -8.58 8.56 -8.96
N GLN A 132 -7.37 9.11 -8.84
CA GLN A 132 -6.27 8.87 -9.78
C GLN A 132 -5.74 7.44 -9.70
N GLU A 133 -5.48 6.91 -8.49
CA GLU A 133 -5.03 5.53 -8.29
C GLU A 133 -6.09 4.53 -8.79
N ARG A 134 -7.38 4.78 -8.47
CA ARG A 134 -8.48 3.96 -8.96
C ARG A 134 -8.52 3.93 -10.49
N GLN A 135 -8.35 5.07 -11.14
CA GLN A 135 -8.31 5.16 -12.60
C GLN A 135 -7.09 4.42 -13.17
N ALA A 136 -5.93 4.52 -12.54
CA ALA A 136 -4.73 3.80 -12.96
C ALA A 136 -4.95 2.28 -12.93
N VAL A 137 -5.51 1.74 -11.83
CA VAL A 137 -5.85 0.31 -11.70
C VAL A 137 -6.86 -0.12 -12.76
N LEU A 138 -7.90 0.67 -13.01
CA LEU A 138 -8.91 0.38 -14.05
C LEU A 138 -8.30 0.41 -15.45
N THR A 139 -7.31 1.26 -15.69
CA THR A 139 -6.63 1.34 -16.99
C THR A 139 -5.77 0.10 -17.25
N VAL A 140 -5.04 -0.38 -16.24
CA VAL A 140 -4.27 -1.63 -16.34
C VAL A 140 -5.18 -2.84 -16.62
N ASN A 141 -6.40 -2.83 -16.06
CA ASN A 141 -7.38 -3.91 -16.27
C ASN A 141 -8.11 -3.85 -17.63
N ARG A 142 -7.87 -2.82 -18.45
CA ARG A 142 -8.39 -2.73 -19.82
C ARG A 142 -7.58 -3.63 -20.76
N THR A 143 -7.61 -4.94 -20.51
CA THR A 143 -6.94 -5.97 -21.32
C THR A 143 -7.79 -6.47 -22.48
N HIS A 144 -8.86 -5.78 -22.84
CA HIS A 144 -9.68 -6.11 -23.99
C HIS A 144 -8.87 -5.96 -25.28
N ALA A 145 -8.22 -7.05 -25.68
CA ALA A 145 -7.78 -7.20 -27.06
C ALA A 145 -9.03 -7.51 -27.90
N SER A 146 -9.33 -6.67 -28.89
CA SER A 146 -10.35 -6.99 -29.89
C SER A 146 -9.86 -8.23 -30.64
N SER A 147 -10.44 -9.38 -30.38
CA SER A 147 -10.14 -10.64 -31.08
C SER A 147 -10.67 -10.67 -32.51
N GLY A 148 -11.02 -9.50 -33.08
CA GLY A 148 -11.62 -9.41 -34.40
C GLY A 148 -13.07 -9.90 -34.43
N PRO A 149 -13.69 -9.99 -35.60
CA PRO A 149 -15.04 -10.55 -35.71
C PRO A 149 -15.05 -11.97 -35.20
N SER A 150 -16.07 -12.32 -34.38
CA SER A 150 -16.26 -13.66 -33.83
C SER A 150 -16.43 -14.66 -34.98
N GLN A 151 -15.34 -15.33 -35.33
CA GLN A 151 -15.34 -16.40 -36.33
C GLN A 151 -15.20 -17.74 -35.62
N SER A 152 -15.91 -18.76 -36.11
CA SER A 152 -15.74 -20.12 -35.62
C SER A 152 -14.35 -20.65 -36.00
N LEU A 153 -13.81 -21.60 -35.21
CA LEU A 153 -12.53 -22.24 -35.54
C LEU A 153 -12.50 -22.84 -36.96
N PRO A 154 -13.57 -23.53 -37.44
CA PRO A 154 -13.63 -23.99 -38.83
C PRO A 154 -13.47 -22.87 -39.85
N ALA A 155 -14.19 -21.74 -39.67
CA ALA A 155 -14.09 -20.59 -40.57
C ALA A 155 -12.69 -19.96 -40.61
N LEU A 156 -11.95 -20.04 -39.51
CA LEU A 156 -10.53 -19.57 -39.47
C LEU A 156 -9.62 -20.53 -40.28
N ILE A 157 -9.86 -21.84 -40.18
CA ILE A 157 -9.10 -22.87 -40.93
C ILE A 157 -9.40 -22.76 -42.41
N GLU A 158 -10.69 -22.69 -42.82
CA GLU A 158 -11.10 -22.49 -44.20
C GLU A 158 -10.49 -21.22 -44.82
N ARG A 159 -10.48 -20.14 -44.08
CA ARG A 159 -9.84 -18.90 -44.53
C ARG A 159 -8.33 -19.08 -44.71
N GLN A 160 -7.66 -19.78 -43.79
CA GLN A 160 -6.24 -20.05 -43.91
C GLN A 160 -5.95 -20.98 -45.10
N ALA A 161 -6.79 -21.98 -45.32
CA ALA A 161 -6.70 -22.87 -46.50
C ALA A 161 -6.84 -22.09 -47.82
N ALA A 162 -7.73 -21.09 -47.86
CA ALA A 162 -7.88 -20.22 -49.03
C ALA A 162 -6.65 -19.30 -49.26
N GLN A 163 -6.00 -18.85 -48.21
CA GLN A 163 -4.84 -17.94 -48.32
C GLN A 163 -3.53 -18.66 -48.61
N THR A 164 -3.30 -19.82 -47.99
CA THR A 164 -2.04 -20.58 -48.08
C THR A 164 -2.35 -22.11 -48.22
N PRO A 165 -2.95 -22.56 -49.32
CA PRO A 165 -3.44 -23.93 -49.45
C PRO A 165 -2.32 -25.00 -49.34
N ASP A 166 -1.15 -24.69 -49.85
CA ASP A 166 -0.04 -25.66 -49.91
C ASP A 166 0.90 -25.56 -48.66
N ALA A 167 0.60 -24.68 -47.71
CA ALA A 167 1.35 -24.62 -46.47
C ALA A 167 1.00 -25.83 -45.56
N ALA A 168 1.99 -26.24 -44.75
CA ALA A 168 1.80 -27.32 -43.78
C ALA A 168 0.79 -26.92 -42.71
N ALA A 169 -0.31 -27.65 -42.57
CA ALA A 169 -1.32 -27.49 -41.55
C ALA A 169 -1.07 -28.42 -40.35
N LEU A 170 -0.64 -29.64 -40.60
CA LEU A 170 -0.32 -30.63 -39.57
C LEU A 170 1.02 -31.29 -39.91
N VAL A 171 1.85 -31.49 -38.91
CA VAL A 171 3.10 -32.24 -39.03
C VAL A 171 3.15 -33.27 -37.92
N LEU A 172 3.25 -34.54 -38.30
CA LEU A 172 3.40 -35.64 -37.37
C LEU A 172 4.53 -36.56 -37.89
N GLN A 173 5.64 -36.54 -37.21
CA GLN A 173 6.86 -37.23 -37.65
C GLN A 173 7.24 -36.82 -39.10
N ASP A 174 7.25 -37.76 -40.05
CA ASP A 174 7.56 -37.51 -41.46
C ASP A 174 6.31 -37.23 -42.31
N HIS A 175 5.12 -37.20 -41.70
CA HIS A 175 3.86 -36.95 -42.43
C HIS A 175 3.50 -35.46 -42.30
N VAL A 176 3.34 -34.82 -43.44
CA VAL A 176 2.89 -33.44 -43.57
C VAL A 176 1.54 -33.40 -44.29
N VAL A 177 0.54 -32.75 -43.68
CA VAL A 177 -0.77 -32.50 -44.30
C VAL A 177 -0.88 -31.02 -44.60
N SER A 178 -1.20 -30.65 -45.82
CA SER A 178 -1.39 -29.26 -46.22
C SER A 178 -2.74 -28.72 -45.73
N TYR A 179 -2.90 -27.39 -45.72
CA TYR A 179 -4.20 -26.77 -45.42
C TYR A 179 -5.28 -27.15 -46.42
N ARG A 180 -4.93 -27.39 -47.69
CA ARG A 180 -5.82 -27.90 -48.72
C ARG A 180 -6.32 -29.29 -48.37
N ASP A 181 -5.39 -30.23 -48.10
CA ASP A 181 -5.72 -31.60 -47.77
C ASP A 181 -6.54 -31.71 -46.49
N LEU A 182 -6.27 -30.84 -45.50
CA LEU A 182 -7.03 -30.78 -44.26
C LEU A 182 -8.46 -30.31 -44.51
N ASN A 183 -8.64 -29.28 -45.32
CA ASN A 183 -9.95 -28.72 -45.66
C ASN A 183 -10.80 -29.67 -46.51
N ASP A 184 -10.16 -30.42 -47.44
CA ASP A 184 -10.86 -31.38 -48.31
C ASP A 184 -11.29 -32.65 -47.56
N LYS A 185 -10.69 -32.92 -46.39
CA LYS A 185 -10.99 -34.10 -45.55
C LYS A 185 -11.88 -33.80 -44.36
N SER A 186 -12.20 -32.53 -44.09
CA SER A 186 -13.05 -32.10 -42.98
C SER A 186 -14.48 -31.82 -43.47
#